data_31f20069399c4d1e08cfe81b295c05a1
#
_entry.id   31f20069399c4d1e08cfe81b295c05a1
#
_cell.length_a   1.000
_cell.length_b   1.000
_cell.length_c   1.000
_cell.angle_alpha   90.00
_cell.angle_beta   90.00
_cell.angle_gamma   90.00
#
_symmetry.space_group_name_H-M   'P 1'
#
loop_
_entity.id
_entity.type
_entity.pdbx_description
1 polymer ?
#
loop_
_entity_poly.entity_id
_entity_poly.type
_entity_poly.pdbx_seq_one_letter_code
_entity_poly.pdbx_strand_id
1 'polypeptide(L)'
;MNQKNTLGIDICFKDLKNPIELFGKWFEKAKKTELNDPNALALATSDKKGKPSVRMVLLKDFNSRGFVFYTNLDSEKSNALKVNPVASMCFHWKSILRQIRITGNITKVPNQKADEYYNSRSYGSRIGAWASKQSTILKNRDELFKSIKEYKKKFPQSKKIPRPKNWSGWNLNPYEIEFWLDGENRLHQRLKYTKKENSNWNRSLLSP
;
A
#
# COMPACT_ATOMS: atom_id res chain seq x y z
N MET A 1 -29.09 -2.51 19.56
CA MET A 1 -27.81 -3.20 19.90
C MET A 1 -27.13 -3.60 18.61
N ASN A 2 -25.85 -3.27 18.43
CA ASN A 2 -25.11 -3.75 17.27
C ASN A 2 -24.95 -5.27 17.36
N GLN A 3 -25.18 -5.96 16.24
CA GLN A 3 -24.98 -7.41 16.18
C GLN A 3 -23.52 -7.76 16.45
N LYS A 4 -23.29 -8.80 17.25
CA LYS A 4 -21.94 -9.28 17.59
C LYS A 4 -21.63 -10.58 16.86
N ASN A 5 -20.36 -10.81 16.58
CA ASN A 5 -19.84 -12.06 16.03
C ASN A 5 -19.50 -13.05 17.15
N THR A 6 -18.97 -14.24 16.82
CA THR A 6 -18.59 -15.29 17.80
C THR A 6 -17.51 -14.85 18.79
N LEU A 7 -16.76 -13.79 18.51
CA LEU A 7 -15.74 -13.21 19.41
C LEU A 7 -16.31 -12.11 20.32
N GLY A 8 -17.62 -11.85 20.26
CA GLY A 8 -18.27 -10.82 21.06
C GLY A 8 -18.01 -9.37 20.60
N ILE A 9 -17.41 -9.16 19.42
CA ILE A 9 -17.17 -7.86 18.80
C ILE A 9 -18.14 -7.62 17.63
N ASP A 10 -18.14 -6.40 17.07
CA ASP A 10 -19.05 -6.01 16.01
C ASP A 10 -19.03 -6.98 14.82
N ILE A 11 -20.21 -7.25 14.26
CA ILE A 11 -20.35 -8.18 13.13
C ILE A 11 -19.56 -7.79 11.88
N CYS A 12 -19.13 -6.53 11.76
CA CYS A 12 -18.29 -6.11 10.64
C CYS A 12 -16.93 -6.82 10.57
N PHE A 13 -16.43 -7.35 11.71
CA PHE A 13 -15.19 -8.11 11.75
C PHE A 13 -15.33 -9.49 11.13
N LYS A 14 -16.55 -10.01 10.95
CA LYS A 14 -16.82 -11.34 10.41
C LYS A 14 -16.01 -12.45 11.11
N ASP A 15 -16.51 -13.68 11.08
CA ASP A 15 -15.81 -14.83 11.64
C ASP A 15 -14.90 -15.52 10.62
N LEU A 16 -14.11 -14.72 9.89
CA LEU A 16 -13.23 -15.21 8.85
C LEU A 16 -11.88 -15.67 9.42
N LYS A 17 -11.42 -16.84 8.96
CA LYS A 17 -10.08 -17.36 9.31
C LYS A 17 -8.97 -16.64 8.51
N ASN A 18 -9.29 -16.15 7.31
CA ASN A 18 -8.36 -15.48 6.41
C ASN A 18 -8.51 -13.95 6.49
N PRO A 19 -7.51 -13.21 6.98
CA PRO A 19 -7.57 -11.75 7.08
C PRO A 19 -7.59 -11.04 5.72
N ILE A 20 -7.11 -11.67 4.65
CA ILE A 20 -7.16 -11.08 3.30
C ILE A 20 -8.61 -10.98 2.81
N GLU A 21 -9.44 -11.96 3.14
CA GLU A 21 -10.88 -11.91 2.84
C GLU A 21 -11.59 -10.82 3.64
N LEU A 22 -11.24 -10.66 4.92
CA LEU A 22 -11.79 -9.58 5.74
C LEU A 22 -11.36 -8.21 5.21
N PHE A 23 -10.08 -8.06 4.83
CA PHE A 23 -9.59 -6.85 4.17
C PHE A 23 -10.43 -6.54 2.92
N GLY A 24 -10.64 -7.53 2.04
CA GLY A 24 -11.43 -7.36 0.83
C GLY A 24 -12.84 -6.84 1.11
N LYS A 25 -13.53 -7.41 2.11
CA LYS A 25 -14.90 -6.96 2.51
C LYS A 25 -14.91 -5.52 3.02
N TRP A 26 -13.93 -5.14 3.83
CA TRP A 26 -13.82 -3.78 4.33
C TRP A 26 -13.43 -2.80 3.23
N PHE A 27 -12.53 -3.20 2.34
CA PHE A 27 -12.11 -2.38 1.20
C PHE A 27 -13.26 -2.13 0.21
N GLU A 28 -14.09 -3.15 -0.10
CA GLU A 28 -15.29 -2.96 -0.94
C GLU A 28 -16.28 -1.97 -0.30
N LYS A 29 -16.42 -1.99 1.04
CA LYS A 29 -17.22 -0.98 1.72
C LYS A 29 -16.61 0.41 1.60
N ALA A 30 -15.29 0.54 1.83
CA ALA A 30 -14.56 1.80 1.71
C ALA A 30 -14.65 2.38 0.28
N LYS A 31 -14.56 1.56 -0.76
CA LYS A 31 -14.71 2.01 -2.16
C LYS A 31 -16.07 2.66 -2.45
N LYS A 32 -17.10 2.32 -1.68
CA LYS A 32 -18.45 2.87 -1.84
C LYS A 32 -18.70 4.13 -1.01
N THR A 33 -17.86 4.39 -0.01
CA THR A 33 -18.16 5.42 1.01
C THR A 33 -17.06 6.49 1.16
N GLU A 34 -15.80 6.16 0.85
CA GLU A 34 -14.73 7.15 0.86
C GLU A 34 -14.87 8.11 -0.33
N LEU A 35 -14.71 9.41 -0.09
CA LEU A 35 -14.79 10.44 -1.14
C LEU A 35 -13.70 10.31 -2.17
N ASN A 36 -12.47 10.01 -1.73
CA ASN A 36 -11.27 9.95 -2.57
C ASN A 36 -10.39 8.78 -2.16
N ASP A 37 -9.73 8.18 -3.13
CA ASP A 37 -8.63 7.23 -2.98
C ASP A 37 -8.79 6.22 -1.82
N PRO A 38 -9.85 5.38 -1.79
CA PRO A 38 -10.02 4.36 -0.76
C PRO A 38 -8.82 3.40 -0.67
N ASN A 39 -8.01 3.34 -1.72
CA ASN A 39 -6.78 2.57 -1.82
C ASN A 39 -5.52 3.34 -1.36
N ALA A 40 -5.66 4.58 -0.91
CA ALA A 40 -4.54 5.30 -0.31
C ALA A 40 -4.18 4.72 1.06
N LEU A 41 -2.89 4.62 1.32
CA LEU A 41 -2.36 4.10 2.58
C LEU A 41 -1.08 4.83 2.99
N ALA A 42 -0.86 4.96 4.29
CA ALA A 42 0.42 5.38 4.85
C ALA A 42 1.37 4.17 4.85
N LEU A 43 2.51 4.31 4.17
CA LEU A 43 3.58 3.31 4.13
C LEU A 43 4.72 3.76 5.04
N ALA A 44 4.97 3.03 6.11
CA ALA A 44 6.12 3.21 6.99
C ALA A 44 7.26 2.28 6.55
N THR A 45 8.47 2.84 6.49
CA THR A 45 9.73 2.13 6.22
C THR A 45 10.80 2.64 7.19
N SER A 46 11.84 1.86 7.43
CA SER A 46 13.00 2.32 8.19
C SER A 46 14.29 2.05 7.42
N ASP A 47 15.27 2.91 7.63
CA ASP A 47 16.60 2.77 7.03
C ASP A 47 17.47 1.74 7.81
N LYS A 48 18.72 1.59 7.41
CA LYS A 48 19.70 0.68 8.06
C LYS A 48 19.94 1.00 9.53
N LYS A 49 19.74 2.25 9.95
CA LYS A 49 19.91 2.71 11.32
C LYS A 49 18.62 2.64 12.15
N GLY A 50 17.52 2.14 11.54
CA GLY A 50 16.21 2.09 12.19
C GLY A 50 15.44 3.42 12.15
N LYS A 51 15.94 4.48 11.48
CA LYS A 51 15.23 5.76 11.35
C LYS A 51 13.94 5.56 10.56
N PRO A 52 12.76 5.83 11.15
CA PRO A 52 11.48 5.65 10.48
C PRO A 52 11.22 6.78 9.48
N SER A 53 10.46 6.44 8.44
CA SER A 53 9.96 7.40 7.46
C SER A 53 8.59 6.94 6.98
N VAL A 54 7.63 7.88 6.76
CA VAL A 54 6.27 7.58 6.34
C VAL A 54 5.86 8.45 5.15
N ARG A 55 5.05 7.91 4.24
CA ARG A 55 4.46 8.62 3.08
C ARG A 55 3.21 7.92 2.62
N MET A 56 2.38 8.63 1.86
CA MET A 56 1.23 8.03 1.19
C MET A 56 1.66 7.30 -0.07
N VAL A 57 1.10 6.12 -0.30
CA VAL A 57 1.15 5.35 -1.55
C VAL A 57 -0.23 4.78 -1.85
N LEU A 58 -0.43 4.25 -3.06
CA LEU A 58 -1.71 3.66 -3.46
C LEU A 58 -1.56 2.14 -3.58
N LEU A 59 -2.44 1.41 -2.90
CA LEU A 59 -2.63 -0.03 -3.14
C LEU A 59 -3.08 -0.24 -4.59
N LYS A 60 -2.46 -1.19 -5.29
CA LYS A 60 -2.78 -1.48 -6.70
C LYS A 60 -3.25 -2.91 -6.93
N ASP A 61 -2.86 -3.82 -6.06
CA ASP A 61 -3.34 -5.21 -6.06
C ASP A 61 -3.22 -5.79 -4.65
N PHE A 62 -4.08 -6.73 -4.30
CA PHE A 62 -3.93 -7.55 -3.10
C PHE A 62 -4.50 -8.94 -3.34
N ASN A 63 -3.85 -9.93 -2.76
CA ASN A 63 -4.26 -11.34 -2.84
C ASN A 63 -3.57 -12.14 -1.71
N SER A 64 -3.70 -13.46 -1.71
CA SER A 64 -3.09 -14.35 -0.71
C SER A 64 -1.56 -14.21 -0.60
N ARG A 65 -0.89 -13.64 -1.62
CA ARG A 65 0.56 -13.39 -1.63
C ARG A 65 0.95 -12.03 -1.07
N GLY A 66 0.00 -11.12 -0.82
CA GLY A 66 0.24 -9.83 -0.19
C GLY A 66 -0.39 -8.63 -0.88
N PHE A 67 0.20 -7.45 -0.61
CA PHE A 67 -0.31 -6.13 -0.97
C PHE A 67 0.71 -5.40 -1.85
N VAL A 68 0.30 -4.98 -3.04
CA VAL A 68 1.20 -4.43 -4.06
C VAL A 68 1.04 -2.92 -4.20
N PHE A 69 2.15 -2.21 -4.23
CA PHE A 69 2.23 -0.81 -4.65
C PHE A 69 3.39 -0.60 -5.62
N TYR A 70 3.31 0.45 -6.45
CA TYR A 70 4.34 0.75 -7.44
C TYR A 70 4.98 2.10 -7.17
N THR A 71 6.30 2.20 -7.43
CA THR A 71 7.07 3.40 -7.14
C THR A 71 8.38 3.43 -7.94
N ASN A 72 9.12 4.53 -7.81
CA ASN A 72 10.50 4.63 -8.28
C ASN A 72 11.42 3.87 -7.30
N LEU A 73 12.27 2.97 -7.83
CA LEU A 73 13.20 2.14 -7.06
C LEU A 73 14.41 2.90 -6.50
N ASP A 74 14.64 4.13 -6.96
CA ASP A 74 15.71 5.01 -6.46
C ASP A 74 15.20 6.02 -5.42
N SER A 75 13.89 5.98 -5.12
CA SER A 75 13.31 6.84 -4.10
C SER A 75 13.76 6.45 -2.69
N GLU A 76 13.68 7.39 -1.74
CA GLU A 76 14.04 7.18 -0.33
C GLU A 76 13.40 5.91 0.27
N LYS A 77 12.08 5.72 0.05
CA LYS A 77 11.37 4.52 0.54
C LYS A 77 11.93 3.23 -0.05
N SER A 78 12.24 3.22 -1.35
CA SER A 78 12.77 2.03 -2.00
C SER A 78 14.20 1.73 -1.57
N ASN A 79 15.02 2.75 -1.31
CA ASN A 79 16.35 2.56 -0.77
C ASN A 79 16.31 2.00 0.65
N ALA A 80 15.38 2.47 1.50
CA ALA A 80 15.13 1.88 2.81
C ALA A 80 14.72 0.40 2.68
N LEU A 81 13.77 0.07 1.80
CA LEU A 81 13.29 -1.32 1.59
C LEU A 81 14.34 -2.27 1.02
N LYS A 82 15.34 -1.78 0.27
CA LYS A 82 16.46 -2.61 -0.21
C LYS A 82 17.38 -3.08 0.92
N VAL A 83 17.51 -2.28 1.98
CA VAL A 83 18.41 -2.58 3.11
C VAL A 83 17.67 -3.14 4.32
N ASN A 84 16.40 -2.79 4.49
CA ASN A 84 15.52 -3.32 5.51
C ASN A 84 14.18 -3.72 4.85
N PRO A 85 14.03 -4.99 4.42
CA PRO A 85 12.89 -5.43 3.63
C PRO A 85 11.62 -5.69 4.49
N VAL A 86 11.36 -4.83 5.46
CA VAL A 86 10.17 -4.85 6.31
C VAL A 86 9.45 -3.51 6.22
N ALA A 87 8.12 -3.55 6.16
CA ALA A 87 7.29 -2.36 6.13
C ALA A 87 5.98 -2.55 6.88
N SER A 88 5.37 -1.42 7.24
CA SER A 88 3.98 -1.39 7.71
C SER A 88 3.15 -0.48 6.83
N MET A 89 1.94 -0.95 6.49
CA MET A 89 0.90 -0.20 5.79
C MET A 89 -0.21 0.15 6.78
N CYS A 90 -0.77 1.36 6.67
CA CYS A 90 -1.93 1.77 7.44
C CYS A 90 -2.99 2.37 6.51
N PHE A 91 -4.17 1.76 6.45
CA PHE A 91 -5.37 2.33 5.87
C PHE A 91 -6.20 2.96 6.96
N HIS A 92 -6.77 4.14 6.70
CA HIS A 92 -7.71 4.78 7.61
C HIS A 92 -8.92 5.29 6.81
N TRP A 93 -10.01 4.58 6.89
CA TRP A 93 -11.28 4.89 6.23
C TRP A 93 -12.23 5.58 7.21
N LYS A 94 -12.22 6.91 7.14
CA LYS A 94 -12.98 7.76 8.07
C LYS A 94 -14.49 7.62 7.90
N SER A 95 -14.95 7.43 6.66
CA SER A 95 -16.38 7.28 6.35
C SER A 95 -17.03 6.06 7.00
N ILE A 96 -16.23 5.07 7.37
CA ILE A 96 -16.70 3.83 7.99
C ILE A 96 -16.04 3.58 9.36
N LEU A 97 -15.33 4.57 9.89
CA LEU A 97 -14.68 4.53 11.20
C LEU A 97 -13.73 3.34 11.39
N ARG A 98 -12.97 2.98 10.36
CA ARG A 98 -12.12 1.78 10.35
C ARG A 98 -10.67 2.09 9.97
N GLN A 99 -9.78 1.37 10.65
CA GLN A 99 -8.36 1.36 10.32
C GLN A 99 -7.88 -0.08 10.13
N ILE A 100 -6.93 -0.27 9.21
CA ILE A 100 -6.24 -1.56 9.06
C ILE A 100 -4.74 -1.29 9.06
N ARG A 101 -4.01 -2.02 9.90
CA ARG A 101 -2.54 -2.02 9.92
C ARG A 101 -2.04 -3.36 9.40
N ILE A 102 -1.07 -3.34 8.51
CA ILE A 102 -0.51 -4.54 7.89
C ILE A 102 1.00 -4.46 7.99
N THR A 103 1.63 -5.41 8.67
CA THR A 103 3.08 -5.50 8.77
C THR A 103 3.56 -6.77 8.07
N GLY A 104 4.64 -6.66 7.30
CA GLY A 104 5.12 -7.80 6.52
C GLY A 104 6.48 -7.59 5.89
N ASN A 105 6.96 -8.68 5.29
CA ASN A 105 8.20 -8.68 4.51
C ASN A 105 7.93 -8.16 3.09
N ILE A 106 8.87 -7.38 2.57
CA ILE A 106 8.78 -6.78 1.24
C ILE A 106 9.58 -7.61 0.24
N THR A 107 8.97 -7.88 -0.90
CA THR A 107 9.63 -8.45 -2.08
C THR A 107 9.34 -7.62 -3.31
N LYS A 108 10.26 -7.63 -4.28
CA LYS A 108 10.02 -6.95 -5.56
C LYS A 108 9.01 -7.74 -6.40
N VAL A 109 8.08 -7.05 -7.05
CA VAL A 109 7.17 -7.72 -8.00
C VAL A 109 7.92 -8.21 -9.23
N PRO A 110 7.48 -9.32 -9.88
CA PRO A 110 8.04 -9.79 -11.14
C PRO A 110 8.01 -8.71 -12.22
N ASN A 111 9.04 -8.70 -13.08
CA ASN A 111 9.15 -7.70 -14.16
C ASN A 111 7.92 -7.68 -15.06
N GLN A 112 7.39 -8.83 -15.43
CA GLN A 112 6.18 -8.94 -16.26
C GLN A 112 5.01 -8.16 -15.65
N LYS A 113 4.70 -8.37 -14.35
CA LYS A 113 3.65 -7.63 -13.65
C LYS A 113 3.91 -6.12 -13.58
N ALA A 114 5.19 -5.74 -13.41
CA ALA A 114 5.57 -4.34 -13.41
C ALA A 114 5.37 -3.71 -14.80
N ASP A 115 5.67 -4.44 -15.88
CA ASP A 115 5.45 -3.99 -17.26
C ASP A 115 3.96 -3.88 -17.59
N GLU A 116 3.15 -4.87 -17.21
CA GLU A 116 1.69 -4.87 -17.38
C GLU A 116 1.06 -3.65 -16.71
N TYR A 117 1.37 -3.44 -15.42
CA TYR A 117 0.84 -2.29 -14.70
C TYR A 117 1.38 -0.95 -15.23
N TYR A 118 2.66 -0.86 -15.60
CA TYR A 118 3.22 0.36 -16.20
C TYR A 118 2.49 0.74 -17.48
N ASN A 119 2.19 -0.24 -18.34
CA ASN A 119 1.51 -0.01 -19.61
C ASN A 119 0.04 0.40 -19.45
N SER A 120 -0.62 0.01 -18.36
CA SER A 120 -2.00 0.42 -18.04
C SER A 120 -2.12 1.87 -17.55
N ARG A 121 -1.00 2.52 -17.20
CA ARG A 121 -0.98 3.90 -16.71
C ARG A 121 -1.21 4.90 -17.83
N SER A 122 -1.79 6.06 -17.45
CA SER A 122 -1.95 7.18 -18.39
C SER A 122 -0.61 7.62 -18.99
N TYR A 123 -0.65 8.19 -20.19
CA TYR A 123 0.52 8.72 -20.88
C TYR A 123 1.35 9.65 -19.99
N GLY A 124 0.70 10.64 -19.36
CA GLY A 124 1.37 11.60 -18.47
C GLY A 124 2.07 10.91 -17.29
N SER A 125 1.44 9.91 -16.69
CA SER A 125 2.03 9.13 -15.59
C SER A 125 3.23 8.29 -16.03
N ARG A 126 3.21 7.78 -17.27
CA ARG A 126 4.36 7.04 -17.85
C ARG A 126 5.53 7.98 -18.14
N ILE A 127 5.27 9.16 -18.69
CA ILE A 127 6.28 10.21 -18.91
C ILE A 127 6.85 10.69 -17.57
N GLY A 128 6.00 10.94 -16.56
CA GLY A 128 6.45 11.34 -15.23
C GLY A 128 7.41 10.35 -14.58
N ALA A 129 7.24 9.05 -14.82
CA ALA A 129 8.15 8.02 -14.32
C ALA A 129 9.56 8.10 -14.94
N TRP A 130 9.71 8.59 -16.17
CA TRP A 130 10.98 8.87 -16.81
C TRP A 130 11.58 10.21 -16.37
N ALA A 131 10.74 11.23 -16.26
CA ALA A 131 11.19 12.60 -16.04
C ALA A 131 11.59 12.87 -14.59
N SER A 132 10.97 12.16 -13.62
CA SER A 132 11.17 12.44 -12.19
C SER A 132 12.27 11.57 -11.59
N LYS A 133 13.31 12.22 -11.05
CA LYS A 133 14.26 11.61 -10.12
C LYS A 133 13.68 11.67 -8.70
N GLN A 134 12.72 10.82 -8.39
CA GLN A 134 11.95 10.87 -7.13
C GLN A 134 12.84 10.92 -5.89
N SER A 135 12.54 11.83 -4.96
CA SER A 135 13.27 12.07 -3.70
C SER A 135 14.65 12.72 -3.85
N THR A 136 15.01 13.23 -5.02
CA THR A 136 16.23 14.05 -5.18
C THR A 136 15.90 15.54 -5.05
N ILE A 137 16.91 16.32 -4.65
CA ILE A 137 16.80 17.78 -4.57
C ILE A 137 16.65 18.35 -5.99
N LEU A 138 15.68 19.24 -6.17
CA LEU A 138 15.52 20.07 -7.37
C LEU A 138 15.98 21.48 -7.04
N LYS A 139 16.71 22.14 -7.96
CA LYS A 139 17.02 23.56 -7.82
C LYS A 139 15.76 24.43 -7.94
N ASN A 140 14.90 24.08 -8.90
CA ASN A 140 13.59 24.69 -9.12
C ASN A 140 12.65 23.73 -9.85
N ARG A 141 11.39 24.09 -9.99
CA ARG A 141 10.40 23.26 -10.70
C ARG A 141 10.61 23.20 -12.22
N ASP A 142 11.30 24.19 -12.80
CA ASP A 142 11.53 24.27 -14.25
C ASP A 142 12.39 23.13 -14.75
N GLU A 143 13.34 22.64 -13.93
CA GLU A 143 14.12 21.43 -14.24
C GLU A 143 13.22 20.22 -14.51
N LEU A 144 12.19 20.02 -13.68
CA LEU A 144 11.23 18.94 -13.86
C LEU A 144 10.38 19.14 -15.13
N PHE A 145 9.87 20.37 -15.35
CA PHE A 145 9.09 20.66 -16.55
C PHE A 145 9.90 20.52 -17.83
N LYS A 146 11.16 20.94 -17.82
CA LYS A 146 12.10 20.73 -18.93
C LYS A 146 12.28 19.23 -19.22
N SER A 147 12.55 18.45 -18.19
CA SER A 147 12.68 16.99 -18.30
C SER A 147 11.41 16.34 -18.87
N ILE A 148 10.21 16.74 -18.39
CA ILE A 148 8.93 16.25 -18.92
C ILE A 148 8.80 16.59 -20.42
N LYS A 149 9.16 17.80 -20.84
CA LYS A 149 9.11 18.23 -22.25
C LYS A 149 10.06 17.40 -23.12
N GLU A 150 11.27 17.13 -22.65
CA GLU A 150 12.26 16.29 -23.32
C GLU A 150 11.76 14.84 -23.51
N TYR A 151 11.21 14.23 -22.44
CA TYR A 151 10.67 12.87 -22.53
C TYR A 151 9.39 12.78 -23.37
N LYS A 152 8.55 13.82 -23.43
CA LYS A 152 7.43 13.89 -24.37
C LYS A 152 7.89 13.91 -25.81
N LYS A 153 8.98 14.63 -26.13
CA LYS A 153 9.59 14.61 -27.48
C LYS A 153 10.16 13.24 -27.81
N LYS A 154 10.88 12.61 -26.85
CA LYS A 154 11.49 11.28 -27.02
C LYS A 154 10.43 10.18 -27.20
N PHE A 155 9.35 10.25 -26.47
CA PHE A 155 8.24 9.28 -26.45
C PHE A 155 6.92 9.97 -26.77
N PRO A 156 6.64 10.35 -28.04
CA PRO A 156 5.35 10.89 -28.41
C PRO A 156 4.21 9.90 -28.14
N GLN A 157 3.00 10.39 -27.99
CA GLN A 157 1.84 9.58 -27.54
C GLN A 157 1.50 8.42 -28.50
N SER A 158 1.87 8.54 -29.77
CA SER A 158 1.72 7.51 -30.78
C SER A 158 2.70 6.32 -30.64
N LYS A 159 3.74 6.47 -29.80
CA LYS A 159 4.76 5.43 -29.58
C LYS A 159 4.60 4.71 -28.26
N LYS A 160 5.01 3.44 -28.22
CA LYS A 160 5.12 2.66 -26.98
C LYS A 160 6.20 3.28 -26.09
N ILE A 161 5.86 3.55 -24.82
CA ILE A 161 6.81 4.06 -23.82
C ILE A 161 7.28 2.86 -23.00
N PRO A 162 8.55 2.47 -23.07
CA PRO A 162 9.07 1.37 -22.24
C PRO A 162 9.08 1.79 -20.76
N ARG A 163 8.98 0.81 -19.86
CA ARG A 163 9.12 1.05 -18.43
C ARG A 163 10.58 1.42 -18.10
N PRO A 164 10.83 2.49 -17.33
CA PRO A 164 12.17 2.79 -16.83
C PRO A 164 12.70 1.65 -15.94
N LYS A 165 14.01 1.35 -16.02
CA LYS A 165 14.64 0.31 -15.19
C LYS A 165 14.47 0.55 -13.69
N ASN A 166 14.41 1.82 -13.29
CA ASN A 166 14.24 2.27 -11.91
C ASN A 166 12.76 2.44 -11.49
N TRP A 167 11.82 1.88 -12.22
CA TRP A 167 10.41 1.91 -11.83
C TRP A 167 9.85 0.49 -11.77
N SER A 168 9.28 0.11 -10.62
CA SER A 168 8.69 -1.21 -10.41
C SER A 168 7.72 -1.18 -9.23
N GLY A 169 7.25 -2.35 -8.80
CA GLY A 169 6.41 -2.53 -7.63
C GLY A 169 7.12 -3.30 -6.52
N TRP A 170 6.57 -3.11 -5.31
CA TRP A 170 6.87 -3.88 -4.13
C TRP A 170 5.62 -4.62 -3.68
N ASN A 171 5.78 -5.87 -3.24
CA ASN A 171 4.75 -6.67 -2.62
C ASN A 171 5.08 -6.83 -1.13
N LEU A 172 4.17 -6.43 -0.26
CA LEU A 172 4.23 -6.70 1.17
C LEU A 172 3.55 -8.04 1.44
N ASN A 173 4.31 -9.06 1.79
CA ASN A 173 3.80 -10.36 2.25
C ASN A 173 3.54 -10.27 3.76
N PRO A 174 2.27 -10.25 4.21
CA PRO A 174 1.96 -9.95 5.60
C PRO A 174 2.24 -11.13 6.52
N TYR A 175 2.75 -10.83 7.71
CA TYR A 175 2.79 -11.74 8.85
C TYR A 175 1.93 -11.25 10.02
N GLU A 176 1.47 -9.99 9.98
CA GLU A 176 0.54 -9.40 10.94
C GLU A 176 -0.44 -8.47 10.25
N ILE A 177 -1.74 -8.60 10.57
CA ILE A 177 -2.80 -7.70 10.13
C ILE A 177 -3.71 -7.39 11.31
N GLU A 178 -3.87 -6.11 11.64
CA GLU A 178 -4.78 -5.62 12.68
C GLU A 178 -5.93 -4.85 12.05
N PHE A 179 -7.14 -5.23 12.42
CA PHE A 179 -8.37 -4.52 12.09
C PHE A 179 -8.84 -3.76 13.33
N TRP A 180 -9.15 -2.51 13.15
CA TRP A 180 -9.58 -1.59 14.20
C TRP A 180 -10.88 -0.91 13.79
N LEU A 181 -11.85 -0.88 14.70
CA LEU A 181 -13.11 -0.15 14.58
C LEU A 181 -13.20 0.86 15.70
N ASP A 182 -13.61 2.09 15.36
CA ASP A 182 -13.87 3.13 16.35
C ASP A 182 -15.00 2.72 17.31
N GLY A 183 -14.83 3.07 18.55
CA GLY A 183 -15.77 2.79 19.63
C GLY A 183 -16.00 4.00 20.51
N GLU A 184 -17.22 4.13 21.02
CA GLU A 184 -17.58 5.17 21.99
C GLU A 184 -16.63 5.17 23.19
N ASN A 185 -16.37 6.35 23.74
CA ASN A 185 -15.49 6.55 24.89
C ASN A 185 -14.08 5.96 24.68
N ARG A 186 -13.62 5.86 23.41
CA ARG A 186 -12.35 5.26 23.00
C ARG A 186 -12.23 3.76 23.30
N LEU A 187 -13.32 3.07 23.55
CA LEU A 187 -13.35 1.61 23.73
C LEU A 187 -13.37 0.91 22.36
N HIS A 188 -12.27 1.10 21.62
CA HIS A 188 -12.11 0.60 20.25
C HIS A 188 -12.08 -0.92 20.20
N GLN A 189 -12.67 -1.49 19.16
CA GLN A 189 -12.64 -2.92 18.93
C GLN A 189 -11.47 -3.26 18.00
N ARG A 190 -10.60 -4.18 18.42
CA ARG A 190 -9.37 -4.51 17.73
C ARG A 190 -9.22 -6.01 17.58
N LEU A 191 -9.09 -6.46 16.33
CA LEU A 191 -8.85 -7.86 15.98
C LEU A 191 -7.53 -7.98 15.23
N LYS A 192 -6.59 -8.71 15.81
CA LYS A 192 -5.27 -8.95 15.24
C LYS A 192 -5.18 -10.37 14.71
N TYR A 193 -4.64 -10.48 13.52
CA TYR A 193 -4.22 -11.74 12.91
C TYR A 193 -2.70 -11.81 12.88
N THR A 194 -2.14 -12.91 13.36
CA THR A 194 -0.69 -13.20 13.31
C THR A 194 -0.48 -14.52 12.56
N LYS A 195 0.40 -14.49 11.56
CA LYS A 195 0.70 -15.65 10.73
C LYS A 195 1.55 -16.66 11.51
N LYS A 196 1.15 -17.94 11.49
CA LYS A 196 1.90 -19.04 12.07
C LYS A 196 2.90 -19.61 11.06
N GLU A 197 3.84 -20.42 11.53
CA GLU A 197 4.83 -21.12 10.68
C GLU A 197 4.19 -21.96 9.58
N ASN A 198 3.08 -22.64 9.89
CA ASN A 198 2.29 -23.40 8.93
C ASN A 198 1.41 -22.56 7.98
N SER A 199 1.67 -21.26 7.86
CA SER A 199 0.93 -20.29 7.04
C SER A 199 -0.53 -20.03 7.44
N ASN A 200 -1.03 -20.64 8.50
CA ASN A 200 -2.34 -20.34 9.08
C ASN A 200 -2.30 -19.04 9.89
N TRP A 201 -3.47 -18.46 10.13
CA TRP A 201 -3.62 -17.24 10.92
C TRP A 201 -4.18 -17.54 12.31
N ASN A 202 -3.52 -17.03 13.34
CA ASN A 202 -4.07 -16.94 14.69
C ASN A 202 -4.81 -15.61 14.87
N ARG A 203 -5.92 -15.63 15.60
CA ARG A 203 -6.73 -14.44 15.91
C ARG A 203 -6.62 -14.08 17.39
N SER A 204 -6.47 -12.82 17.70
CA SER A 204 -6.44 -12.30 19.07
C SER A 204 -7.19 -10.98 19.15
N LEU A 205 -7.98 -10.78 20.18
CA LEU A 205 -8.52 -9.48 20.52
C LEU A 205 -7.44 -8.66 21.23
N LEU A 206 -7.40 -7.37 20.97
CA LEU A 206 -6.51 -6.44 21.67
C LEU A 206 -7.33 -5.46 22.51
N SER A 207 -6.81 -5.06 23.65
CA SER A 207 -7.34 -3.95 24.42
C SER A 207 -7.28 -2.65 23.60
N PRO A 208 -8.20 -1.74 23.80
CA PRO A 208 -8.25 -0.43 23.16
C PRO A 208 -6.96 0.37 23.32
#